data_dc713baf005d8f684060ac16cc882846
#
_entry.id   dc713baf005d8f684060ac16cc882846
#
_cell.length_a   1.000
_cell.length_b   1.000
_cell.length_c   1.000
_cell.angle_alpha   90.00
_cell.angle_beta   90.00
_cell.angle_gamma   90.00
#
_symmetry.space_group_name_H-M   'P 1'
#
loop_
_entity.id
_entity.type
_entity.pdbx_description
1 polymer ?
#
loop_
_entity_poly.entity_id
_entity_poly.type
_entity_poly.pdbx_seq_one_letter_code
_entity_poly.pdbx_strand_id
1 'polypeptide(L)'
;SSFAQLNDLFLGQIDIDKQNVFTIDGTIPQEAVIEYCRLYEQRIQTFGGMDIILMGIGREGNIAMNEPGSSLSSPTRLILIDSTSRAEAAHNLGVDNLPPCSITMGVATIMAARKVYLLAWGDDKADIIKKAVEDKVSDTLPASYLQLHNNANVCIDLAAASHLTRIQRPWLVTNCEWNDKLIRSAIVWLCLKTKKPILKLTNKDYNENGLSELLALYGSAYNVNIKIFNDLQHTITGWPGGKPNADDTYRPERAKPFPKRVVIFSPHPDDDVISMGGTLRRLVQQGHEVHVAYETSGNIAVGDEEVVRFMHFINGFNQLFDDNSNETIKNKYAEIKKFLAAKKEGDMDTRDILTIKGLIRRGEARTACTFNQVPLSRCHFLDLPFYETGKIEKNPIS
;
A
#
# COMPACT_ATOMS: atom_id res chain seq x y z
N SER A 1 -13.68 -3.26 -29.89
CA SER A 1 -12.44 -2.55 -30.29
C SER A 1 -12.28 -1.32 -29.43
N SER A 2 -11.06 -0.83 -29.25
CA SER A 2 -10.78 0.43 -28.54
C SER A 2 -11.54 1.62 -29.13
N PHE A 3 -11.82 1.62 -30.45
CA PHE A 3 -12.67 2.64 -31.07
C PHE A 3 -14.13 2.56 -30.62
N ALA A 4 -14.72 1.36 -30.53
CA ALA A 4 -16.07 1.22 -30.02
C ALA A 4 -16.18 1.77 -28.59
N GLN A 5 -15.23 1.43 -27.72
CA GLN A 5 -15.17 1.94 -26.37
C GLN A 5 -15.00 3.47 -26.33
N LEU A 6 -14.13 4.04 -27.16
CA LEU A 6 -13.98 5.50 -27.28
C LEU A 6 -15.26 6.17 -27.77
N ASN A 7 -15.94 5.55 -28.74
CA ASN A 7 -17.21 6.05 -29.25
C ASN A 7 -18.30 6.05 -28.16
N ASP A 8 -18.42 4.94 -27.44
CA ASP A 8 -19.48 4.78 -26.41
C ASP A 8 -19.26 5.69 -25.20
N LEU A 9 -18.00 5.84 -24.77
CA LEU A 9 -17.67 6.59 -23.56
C LEU A 9 -17.44 8.09 -23.80
N PHE A 10 -17.09 8.51 -24.99
CA PHE A 10 -16.71 9.89 -25.26
C PHE A 10 -17.33 10.47 -26.54
N LEU A 11 -17.00 9.92 -27.72
CA LEU A 11 -17.42 10.55 -29.00
C LEU A 11 -18.93 10.57 -29.18
N GLY A 12 -19.65 9.59 -28.68
CA GLY A 12 -21.12 9.54 -28.68
C GLY A 12 -21.79 10.50 -27.70
N GLN A 13 -21.04 11.14 -26.81
CA GLN A 13 -21.54 12.07 -25.80
C GLN A 13 -21.31 13.54 -26.16
N ILE A 14 -20.63 13.81 -27.28
CA ILE A 14 -20.32 15.15 -27.77
C ILE A 14 -20.88 15.34 -29.18
N ASP A 15 -21.01 16.58 -29.61
CA ASP A 15 -21.56 17.00 -30.91
C ASP A 15 -20.53 17.03 -32.04
N ILE A 16 -19.48 16.20 -31.95
CA ILE A 16 -18.44 16.11 -32.99
C ILE A 16 -19.00 15.49 -34.26
N ASP A 17 -18.76 16.14 -35.40
CA ASP A 17 -19.07 15.55 -36.71
C ASP A 17 -18.19 14.31 -36.97
N LYS A 18 -18.81 13.18 -37.27
CA LYS A 18 -18.13 11.90 -37.50
C LYS A 18 -17.07 11.97 -38.60
N GLN A 19 -17.22 12.82 -39.57
CA GLN A 19 -16.20 13.04 -40.66
C GLN A 19 -14.89 13.66 -40.10
N ASN A 20 -14.92 14.24 -38.90
CA ASN A 20 -13.75 14.80 -38.23
C ASN A 20 -13.10 13.80 -37.25
N VAL A 21 -13.60 12.57 -37.17
CA VAL A 21 -13.02 11.51 -36.31
C VAL A 21 -12.15 10.60 -37.17
N PHE A 22 -10.85 10.62 -36.91
CA PHE A 22 -9.86 9.82 -37.64
C PHE A 22 -9.21 8.82 -36.69
N THR A 23 -9.39 7.54 -36.93
CA THR A 23 -8.79 6.45 -36.18
C THR A 23 -7.81 5.65 -37.02
N ILE A 24 -6.84 5.03 -36.36
CA ILE A 24 -5.93 4.09 -37.02
C ILE A 24 -6.72 2.82 -37.33
N ASP A 25 -6.71 2.40 -38.60
CA ASP A 25 -7.33 1.17 -39.04
C ASP A 25 -6.35 -0.01 -38.88
N GLY A 26 -6.66 -0.89 -37.95
CA GLY A 26 -5.86 -2.10 -37.68
C GLY A 26 -6.14 -3.26 -38.62
N THR A 27 -7.03 -3.11 -39.62
CA THR A 27 -7.37 -4.15 -40.58
C THR A 27 -6.59 -4.02 -41.91
N ILE A 28 -5.70 -3.03 -41.99
CA ILE A 28 -4.88 -2.77 -43.18
C ILE A 28 -3.99 -3.99 -43.45
N PRO A 29 -3.96 -4.49 -44.75
CA PRO A 29 -3.05 -5.55 -45.13
C PRO A 29 -1.58 -5.16 -44.88
N GLN A 30 -0.77 -6.13 -44.50
CA GLN A 30 0.62 -5.89 -44.09
C GLN A 30 1.44 -5.15 -45.17
N GLU A 31 1.18 -5.42 -46.42
CA GLU A 31 1.87 -4.80 -47.56
C GLU A 31 1.56 -3.31 -47.66
N ALA A 32 0.39 -2.88 -47.22
CA ALA A 32 -0.06 -1.49 -47.32
C ALA A 32 0.26 -0.66 -46.05
N VAL A 33 0.72 -1.28 -44.97
CA VAL A 33 0.87 -0.61 -43.67
C VAL A 33 1.86 0.55 -43.71
N ILE A 34 2.98 0.42 -44.43
CA ILE A 34 4.01 1.47 -44.49
C ILE A 34 3.42 2.73 -45.17
N GLU A 35 2.75 2.55 -46.30
CA GLU A 35 2.13 3.66 -47.00
C GLU A 35 0.97 4.26 -46.21
N TYR A 36 0.18 3.44 -45.55
CA TYR A 36 -0.88 3.90 -44.65
C TYR A 36 -0.34 4.79 -43.52
N CYS A 37 0.72 4.37 -42.85
CA CYS A 37 1.36 5.17 -41.81
C CYS A 37 1.89 6.50 -42.36
N ARG A 38 2.49 6.49 -43.54
CA ARG A 38 2.97 7.71 -44.21
C ARG A 38 1.81 8.68 -44.50
N LEU A 39 0.71 8.17 -45.02
CA LEU A 39 -0.49 8.97 -45.31
C LEU A 39 -1.15 9.49 -44.01
N TYR A 40 -1.11 8.72 -42.92
CA TYR A 40 -1.59 9.16 -41.62
C TYR A 40 -0.78 10.36 -41.07
N GLU A 41 0.55 10.30 -41.18
CA GLU A 41 1.42 11.43 -40.80
C GLU A 41 1.17 12.66 -41.70
N GLN A 42 1.02 12.47 -43.02
CA GLN A 42 0.68 13.57 -43.93
C GLN A 42 -0.65 14.22 -43.59
N ARG A 43 -1.64 13.43 -43.20
CA ARG A 43 -2.94 13.95 -42.80
C ARG A 43 -2.80 14.85 -41.57
N ILE A 44 -2.06 14.42 -40.55
CA ILE A 44 -1.77 15.23 -39.37
C ILE A 44 -1.15 16.57 -39.78
N GLN A 45 -0.16 16.54 -40.66
CA GLN A 45 0.50 17.76 -41.17
C GLN A 45 -0.46 18.65 -41.95
N THR A 46 -1.34 18.08 -42.79
CA THR A 46 -2.34 18.85 -43.56
C THR A 46 -3.31 19.61 -42.68
N PHE A 47 -3.64 19.06 -41.51
CA PHE A 47 -4.45 19.74 -40.49
C PHE A 47 -3.64 20.71 -39.64
N GLY A 48 -2.36 20.93 -39.91
CA GLY A 48 -1.51 21.87 -39.17
C GLY A 48 -0.87 21.29 -37.92
N GLY A 49 -0.82 19.95 -37.81
CA GLY A 49 -0.28 19.22 -36.66
C GLY A 49 -1.32 18.95 -35.58
N MET A 50 -0.87 18.45 -34.44
CA MET A 50 -1.71 18.15 -33.26
C MET A 50 -1.61 19.26 -32.23
N ASP A 51 -2.73 19.78 -31.79
CA ASP A 51 -2.78 20.78 -30.74
C ASP A 51 -2.58 20.17 -29.35
N ILE A 52 -3.28 19.06 -29.09
CA ILE A 52 -3.28 18.39 -27.79
C ILE A 52 -3.22 16.88 -27.98
N ILE A 53 -2.37 16.24 -27.17
CA ILE A 53 -2.36 14.78 -27.01
C ILE A 53 -2.69 14.45 -25.56
N LEU A 54 -3.63 13.52 -25.36
CA LEU A 54 -3.90 12.88 -24.09
C LEU A 54 -3.42 11.43 -24.16
N MET A 55 -2.60 11.00 -23.21
CA MET A 55 -2.05 9.66 -23.19
C MET A 55 -1.87 9.11 -21.79
N GLY A 56 -1.87 7.79 -21.66
CA GLY A 56 -1.44 7.07 -20.47
C GLY A 56 0.02 6.65 -20.53
N ILE A 57 0.48 5.99 -19.46
CA ILE A 57 1.80 5.37 -19.36
C ILE A 57 1.65 3.89 -18.99
N GLY A 58 2.33 3.01 -19.74
CA GLY A 58 2.41 1.59 -19.38
C GLY A 58 3.40 1.31 -18.26
N ARG A 59 3.39 0.09 -17.74
CA ARG A 59 4.26 -0.32 -16.62
C ARG A 59 5.74 -0.26 -16.96
N GLU A 60 6.09 -0.48 -18.21
CA GLU A 60 7.47 -0.41 -18.72
C GLU A 60 7.85 0.99 -19.22
N GLY A 61 7.00 2.01 -18.96
CA GLY A 61 7.24 3.38 -19.39
C GLY A 61 6.98 3.64 -20.86
N ASN A 62 6.27 2.75 -21.53
CA ASN A 62 5.81 2.95 -22.88
C ASN A 62 4.72 4.02 -22.93
N ILE A 63 4.77 4.86 -23.98
CA ILE A 63 3.74 5.86 -24.33
C ILE A 63 3.13 5.49 -25.68
N ALA A 64 1.81 5.49 -25.79
CA ALA A 64 1.07 4.75 -26.79
C ALA A 64 1.59 3.29 -26.77
N MET A 65 1.97 2.71 -27.91
CA MET A 65 2.64 1.39 -27.96
C MET A 65 4.13 1.53 -28.33
N ASN A 66 4.77 2.63 -27.92
CA ASN A 66 6.22 2.79 -28.09
C ASN A 66 6.93 2.13 -26.92
N GLU A 67 7.34 0.88 -27.14
CA GLU A 67 8.05 0.03 -26.19
C GLU A 67 9.50 0.51 -25.95
N PRO A 68 10.17 0.04 -24.87
CA PRO A 68 11.60 0.28 -24.68
C PRO A 68 12.43 0.01 -25.93
N GLY A 69 13.35 0.92 -26.24
CA GLY A 69 14.14 0.92 -27.50
C GLY A 69 13.50 1.72 -28.64
N SER A 70 12.33 2.33 -28.44
CA SER A 70 11.74 3.23 -29.42
C SER A 70 12.54 4.54 -29.53
N SER A 71 13.01 4.86 -30.72
CA SER A 71 13.78 6.09 -30.97
C SER A 71 12.92 7.35 -30.87
N LEU A 72 13.53 8.45 -30.41
CA LEU A 72 12.93 9.79 -30.42
C LEU A 72 12.44 10.21 -31.82
N SER A 73 13.09 9.75 -32.89
CA SER A 73 12.75 10.06 -34.26
C SER A 73 11.71 9.13 -34.89
N SER A 74 11.14 8.18 -34.14
CA SER A 74 10.19 7.21 -34.66
C SER A 74 8.88 7.87 -35.10
N PRO A 75 8.46 7.75 -36.38
CA PRO A 75 7.14 8.16 -36.85
C PRO A 75 6.08 7.09 -36.52
N THR A 76 4.85 7.33 -36.92
CA THR A 76 3.78 6.31 -36.92
C THR A 76 4.20 5.08 -37.69
N ARG A 77 4.08 3.89 -37.10
CA ARG A 77 4.62 2.65 -37.64
C ARG A 77 3.93 1.41 -37.11
N LEU A 78 4.12 0.30 -37.81
CA LEU A 78 3.83 -1.02 -37.28
C LEU A 78 4.87 -1.39 -36.20
N ILE A 79 4.41 -1.94 -35.09
CA ILE A 79 5.26 -2.45 -34.02
C ILE A 79 4.82 -3.85 -33.62
N LEU A 80 5.75 -4.59 -33.03
CA LEU A 80 5.46 -5.83 -32.29
C LEU A 80 5.22 -5.45 -30.84
N ILE A 81 4.10 -5.85 -30.28
CA ILE A 81 3.75 -5.56 -28.89
C ILE A 81 4.43 -6.59 -28.00
N ASP A 82 5.13 -6.13 -26.97
CA ASP A 82 5.67 -6.99 -25.92
C ASP A 82 4.59 -7.83 -25.24
N SER A 83 4.97 -9.00 -24.74
CA SER A 83 4.04 -9.94 -24.10
C SER A 83 3.36 -9.36 -22.86
N THR A 84 4.09 -8.56 -22.06
CA THR A 84 3.56 -7.90 -20.85
C THR A 84 2.55 -6.82 -21.20
N SER A 85 2.93 -5.92 -22.13
CA SER A 85 2.04 -4.87 -22.64
C SER A 85 0.79 -5.45 -23.32
N ARG A 86 0.94 -6.57 -24.02
CA ARG A 86 -0.18 -7.27 -24.65
C ARG A 86 -1.14 -7.87 -23.63
N ALA A 87 -0.62 -8.49 -22.57
CA ALA A 87 -1.42 -9.05 -21.49
C ALA A 87 -2.19 -7.95 -20.73
N GLU A 88 -1.52 -6.82 -20.43
CA GLU A 88 -2.15 -5.66 -19.76
C GLU A 88 -3.27 -5.06 -20.63
N ALA A 89 -3.01 -4.88 -21.93
CA ALA A 89 -4.01 -4.36 -22.86
C ALA A 89 -5.20 -5.33 -23.06
N ALA A 90 -4.95 -6.64 -23.11
CA ALA A 90 -5.99 -7.66 -23.17
C ALA A 90 -6.90 -7.62 -21.93
N HIS A 91 -6.30 -7.55 -20.74
CA HIS A 91 -7.02 -7.40 -19.48
C HIS A 91 -7.90 -6.14 -19.47
N ASN A 92 -7.34 -4.99 -19.86
CA ASN A 92 -8.05 -3.70 -19.86
C ASN A 92 -9.20 -3.67 -20.87
N LEU A 93 -9.08 -4.40 -21.98
CA LEU A 93 -10.11 -4.50 -23.01
C LEU A 93 -11.12 -5.63 -22.76
N GLY A 94 -10.91 -6.46 -21.75
CA GLY A 94 -11.75 -7.61 -21.43
C GLY A 94 -11.76 -8.68 -22.55
N VAL A 95 -10.62 -8.89 -23.22
CA VAL A 95 -10.46 -9.88 -24.30
C VAL A 95 -9.35 -10.87 -23.95
N ASP A 96 -9.53 -12.13 -24.35
CA ASP A 96 -8.60 -13.21 -24.02
C ASP A 96 -7.28 -13.13 -24.81
N ASN A 97 -7.29 -12.50 -25.98
CA ASN A 97 -6.12 -12.43 -26.84
C ASN A 97 -6.11 -11.17 -27.71
N LEU A 98 -4.93 -10.58 -27.87
CA LEU A 98 -4.68 -9.45 -28.76
C LEU A 98 -3.71 -9.83 -29.87
N PRO A 99 -3.84 -9.21 -31.04
CA PRO A 99 -2.84 -9.36 -32.11
C PRO A 99 -1.43 -9.05 -31.60
N PRO A 100 -0.41 -9.76 -32.12
CA PRO A 100 0.97 -9.51 -31.70
C PRO A 100 1.53 -8.17 -32.24
N CYS A 101 0.92 -7.62 -33.27
CA CYS A 101 1.32 -6.37 -33.92
C CYS A 101 0.26 -5.29 -33.77
N SER A 102 0.70 -4.04 -33.73
CA SER A 102 -0.17 -2.86 -33.69
C SER A 102 0.46 -1.73 -34.50
N ILE A 103 -0.39 -0.85 -35.05
CA ILE A 103 0.07 0.43 -35.57
C ILE A 103 0.00 1.45 -34.46
N THR A 104 1.11 2.11 -34.16
CA THR A 104 1.19 3.14 -33.13
C THR A 104 1.70 4.46 -33.68
N MET A 105 1.15 5.54 -33.15
CA MET A 105 1.74 6.87 -33.29
C MET A 105 3.16 6.85 -32.70
N GLY A 106 4.14 7.28 -33.48
CA GLY A 106 5.54 7.25 -33.05
C GLY A 106 5.91 8.34 -32.07
N VAL A 107 7.07 8.20 -31.43
CA VAL A 107 7.57 9.19 -30.46
C VAL A 107 7.74 10.57 -31.13
N ALA A 108 8.30 10.63 -32.36
CA ALA A 108 8.47 11.89 -33.07
C ALA A 108 7.13 12.61 -33.31
N THR A 109 6.11 11.85 -33.65
CA THR A 109 4.75 12.37 -33.91
C THR A 109 4.14 12.92 -32.62
N ILE A 110 4.33 12.22 -31.48
CA ILE A 110 3.90 12.66 -30.16
C ILE A 110 4.64 13.95 -29.77
N MET A 111 5.95 13.97 -29.93
CA MET A 111 6.80 15.11 -29.56
C MET A 111 6.60 16.36 -30.44
N ALA A 112 5.99 16.20 -31.62
CA ALA A 112 5.64 17.30 -32.52
C ALA A 112 4.32 18.01 -32.12
N ALA A 113 3.55 17.47 -31.18
CA ALA A 113 2.31 18.09 -30.71
C ALA A 113 2.60 19.42 -29.99
N ARG A 114 1.66 20.35 -30.01
CA ARG A 114 1.80 21.63 -29.29
C ARG A 114 1.73 21.44 -27.78
N LYS A 115 0.94 20.47 -27.33
CA LYS A 115 0.74 20.18 -25.90
C LYS A 115 0.49 18.70 -25.67
N VAL A 116 1.14 18.16 -24.64
CA VAL A 116 0.98 16.76 -24.26
C VAL A 116 0.53 16.68 -22.81
N TYR A 117 -0.47 15.84 -22.53
CA TYR A 117 -0.91 15.45 -21.20
C TYR A 117 -0.68 13.96 -21.01
N LEU A 118 0.21 13.62 -20.07
CA LEU A 118 0.41 12.27 -19.59
C LEU A 118 -0.47 12.08 -18.35
N LEU A 119 -1.33 11.07 -18.38
CA LEU A 119 -2.31 10.78 -17.33
C LEU A 119 -1.95 9.46 -16.63
N ALA A 120 -1.86 9.45 -15.30
CA ALA A 120 -1.62 8.22 -14.55
C ALA A 120 -2.21 8.28 -13.14
N TRP A 121 -2.79 7.18 -12.67
CA TRP A 121 -3.40 7.03 -11.37
C TRP A 121 -2.97 5.73 -10.70
N GLY A 122 -2.95 5.73 -9.36
CA GLY A 122 -2.65 4.56 -8.53
C GLY A 122 -1.17 4.43 -8.18
N ASP A 123 -0.90 3.72 -7.11
CA ASP A 123 0.46 3.50 -6.58
C ASP A 123 1.30 2.57 -7.46
N ASP A 124 0.67 1.70 -8.24
CA ASP A 124 1.34 0.85 -9.24
C ASP A 124 2.06 1.66 -10.32
N LYS A 125 1.72 2.93 -10.50
CA LYS A 125 2.38 3.87 -11.43
C LYS A 125 3.49 4.70 -10.76
N ALA A 126 3.64 4.67 -9.45
CA ALA A 126 4.55 5.55 -8.72
C ALA A 126 6.01 5.44 -9.17
N ASP A 127 6.52 4.22 -9.34
CA ASP A 127 7.91 3.98 -9.78
C ASP A 127 8.15 4.44 -11.20
N ILE A 128 7.24 4.12 -12.12
CA ILE A 128 7.41 4.45 -13.51
C ILE A 128 7.25 5.96 -13.76
N ILE A 129 6.34 6.61 -13.05
CA ILE A 129 6.20 8.08 -13.10
C ILE A 129 7.46 8.76 -12.59
N LYS A 130 8.01 8.31 -11.46
CA LYS A 130 9.29 8.85 -10.96
C LYS A 130 10.40 8.73 -11.99
N LYS A 131 10.58 7.55 -12.57
CA LYS A 131 11.59 7.32 -13.61
C LYS A 131 11.37 8.20 -14.84
N ALA A 132 10.11 8.32 -15.28
CA ALA A 132 9.77 9.10 -16.46
C ALA A 132 10.00 10.61 -16.26
N VAL A 133 9.84 11.13 -15.04
CA VAL A 133 9.87 12.57 -14.75
C VAL A 133 11.23 13.02 -14.17
N GLU A 134 11.92 12.17 -13.42
CA GLU A 134 13.10 12.56 -12.63
C GLU A 134 14.41 11.90 -13.10
N ASP A 135 14.34 10.72 -13.75
CA ASP A 135 15.53 10.02 -14.21
C ASP A 135 16.03 10.61 -15.55
N LYS A 136 17.21 10.17 -15.97
CA LYS A 136 17.78 10.59 -17.27
C LYS A 136 16.91 10.13 -18.42
N VAL A 137 16.76 10.99 -19.41
CA VAL A 137 16.08 10.66 -20.66
C VAL A 137 16.80 9.50 -21.36
N SER A 138 16.02 8.47 -21.73
CA SER A 138 16.55 7.25 -22.33
C SER A 138 15.52 6.64 -23.28
N ASP A 139 15.99 5.97 -24.34
CA ASP A 139 15.19 5.14 -25.23
C ASP A 139 14.64 3.88 -24.55
N THR A 140 15.29 3.41 -23.47
CA THR A 140 14.79 2.32 -22.65
C THR A 140 13.54 2.71 -21.84
N LEU A 141 13.21 4.01 -21.80
CA LEU A 141 12.05 4.56 -21.12
C LEU A 141 11.41 5.65 -21.99
N PRO A 142 10.59 5.29 -22.99
CA PRO A 142 10.04 6.27 -23.95
C PRO A 142 9.27 7.42 -23.31
N ALA A 143 8.60 7.22 -22.18
CA ALA A 143 7.94 8.29 -21.44
C ALA A 143 8.92 9.37 -20.97
N SER A 144 10.20 9.05 -20.78
CA SER A 144 11.21 10.03 -20.36
C SER A 144 11.48 11.11 -21.43
N TYR A 145 11.20 10.82 -22.68
CA TYR A 145 11.31 11.82 -23.75
C TYR A 145 10.41 13.04 -23.55
N LEU A 146 9.32 12.89 -22.80
CA LEU A 146 8.43 14.01 -22.48
C LEU A 146 9.15 15.12 -21.67
N GLN A 147 10.24 14.81 -20.99
CA GLN A 147 11.10 15.84 -20.36
C GLN A 147 11.71 16.81 -21.38
N LEU A 148 11.86 16.41 -22.62
CA LEU A 148 12.38 17.24 -23.72
C LEU A 148 11.28 18.04 -24.43
N HIS A 149 10.02 17.80 -24.13
CA HIS A 149 8.90 18.47 -24.76
C HIS A 149 8.62 19.83 -24.12
N ASN A 150 8.49 20.87 -24.94
CA ASN A 150 8.32 22.25 -24.44
C ASN A 150 7.05 22.48 -23.61
N ASN A 151 6.03 21.65 -23.79
CA ASN A 151 4.72 21.81 -23.15
C ASN A 151 4.11 20.43 -22.81
N ALA A 152 4.85 19.61 -22.07
CA ALA A 152 4.33 18.38 -21.48
C ALA A 152 3.81 18.62 -20.07
N ASN A 153 2.66 18.04 -19.77
CA ASN A 153 2.01 18.10 -18.48
C ASN A 153 1.76 16.68 -17.97
N VAL A 154 2.21 16.37 -16.77
CA VAL A 154 1.98 15.08 -16.12
C VAL A 154 0.89 15.28 -15.07
N CYS A 155 -0.29 14.73 -15.33
CA CYS A 155 -1.46 14.80 -14.47
C CYS A 155 -1.62 13.47 -13.74
N ILE A 156 -1.38 13.48 -12.43
CA ILE A 156 -1.32 12.28 -11.59
C ILE A 156 -2.02 12.52 -10.26
N ASP A 157 -2.51 11.45 -9.64
CA ASP A 157 -3.00 11.49 -8.27
C ASP A 157 -1.84 11.39 -7.24
N LEU A 158 -2.16 11.53 -5.95
CA LEU A 158 -1.16 11.45 -4.89
C LEU A 158 -0.51 10.06 -4.78
N ALA A 159 -1.24 9.00 -5.15
CA ALA A 159 -0.72 7.64 -5.13
C ALA A 159 0.36 7.45 -6.22
N ALA A 160 0.07 7.83 -7.46
CA ALA A 160 1.05 7.82 -8.55
C ALA A 160 2.23 8.79 -8.32
N ALA A 161 2.01 9.88 -7.54
CA ALA A 161 3.06 10.84 -7.19
C ALA A 161 3.93 10.42 -6.00
N SER A 162 3.56 9.37 -5.28
CA SER A 162 4.12 9.03 -3.95
C SER A 162 5.63 8.83 -3.92
N HIS A 163 6.25 8.42 -5.03
CA HIS A 163 7.70 8.22 -5.15
C HIS A 163 8.46 9.44 -5.68
N LEU A 164 7.78 10.50 -6.11
CA LEU A 164 8.44 11.71 -6.59
C LEU A 164 9.24 12.38 -5.47
N THR A 165 10.40 12.92 -5.83
CA THR A 165 11.28 13.64 -4.90
C THR A 165 10.55 14.81 -4.25
N ARG A 166 9.71 15.53 -4.98
CA ARG A 166 8.91 16.63 -4.45
C ARG A 166 7.89 16.23 -3.38
N ILE A 167 7.48 14.95 -3.37
CA ILE A 167 6.56 14.39 -2.36
C ILE A 167 7.35 13.82 -1.18
N GLN A 168 8.40 13.02 -1.46
CA GLN A 168 9.16 12.35 -0.42
C GLN A 168 10.17 13.28 0.27
N ARG A 169 10.77 14.19 -0.49
CA ARG A 169 11.88 15.07 -0.03
C ARG A 169 11.76 16.46 -0.65
N PRO A 170 10.65 17.18 -0.36
CA PRO A 170 10.35 18.45 -1.02
C PRO A 170 11.48 19.47 -0.87
N TRP A 171 12.21 19.47 0.23
CA TRP A 171 13.35 20.36 0.50
C TRP A 171 14.49 20.26 -0.51
N LEU A 172 14.55 19.20 -1.34
CA LEU A 172 15.57 19.04 -2.37
C LEU A 172 15.23 19.75 -3.68
N VAL A 173 13.95 20.06 -3.93
CA VAL A 173 13.47 20.50 -5.24
C VAL A 173 12.55 21.72 -5.20
N THR A 174 12.10 22.13 -4.01
CA THR A 174 11.20 23.29 -3.86
C THR A 174 11.34 23.90 -2.47
N ASN A 175 10.91 25.15 -2.33
CA ASN A 175 10.69 25.74 -1.02
C ASN A 175 9.58 25.00 -0.30
N CYS A 176 9.75 24.74 0.99
CA CYS A 176 8.77 24.02 1.78
C CYS A 176 8.50 24.73 3.11
N GLU A 177 7.28 24.59 3.62
CA GLU A 177 6.95 25.04 4.97
C GLU A 177 7.40 23.99 5.98
N TRP A 178 8.38 24.33 6.80
CA TRP A 178 8.94 23.45 7.79
C TRP A 178 8.00 23.25 8.98
N ASN A 179 7.50 22.04 9.11
CA ASN A 179 6.77 21.56 10.29
C ASN A 179 7.55 20.42 10.95
N ASP A 180 7.20 20.06 12.17
CA ASP A 180 7.91 19.04 12.95
C ASP A 180 8.00 17.68 12.23
N LYS A 181 6.97 17.28 11.49
CA LYS A 181 6.97 16.04 10.71
C LYS A 181 7.99 16.10 9.57
N LEU A 182 8.04 17.22 8.85
CA LEU A 182 8.94 17.39 7.72
C LEU A 182 10.40 17.51 8.20
N ILE A 183 10.65 18.25 9.28
CA ILE A 183 11.98 18.38 9.88
C ILE A 183 12.48 16.98 10.31
N ARG A 184 11.66 16.21 11.01
CA ARG A 184 12.00 14.84 11.42
C ARG A 184 12.36 13.98 10.21
N SER A 185 11.52 13.99 9.18
CA SER A 185 11.77 13.25 7.93
C SER A 185 13.09 13.64 7.27
N ALA A 186 13.38 14.94 7.19
CA ALA A 186 14.60 15.45 6.60
C ALA A 186 15.85 15.04 7.39
N ILE A 187 15.80 15.10 8.71
CA ILE A 187 16.95 14.74 9.55
C ILE A 187 17.19 13.23 9.56
N VAL A 188 16.14 12.41 9.62
CA VAL A 188 16.28 10.95 9.49
C VAL A 188 16.88 10.59 8.12
N TRP A 189 16.39 11.22 7.04
CA TRP A 189 16.97 11.04 5.71
C TRP A 189 18.44 11.45 5.66
N LEU A 190 18.80 12.59 6.26
CA LEU A 190 20.19 13.07 6.30
C LEU A 190 21.11 12.09 7.04
N CYS A 191 20.65 11.53 8.16
CA CYS A 191 21.37 10.48 8.90
C CYS A 191 21.64 9.26 8.02
N LEU A 192 20.61 8.76 7.33
CA LEU A 192 20.73 7.59 6.44
C LEU A 192 21.68 7.87 5.27
N LYS A 193 21.60 9.06 4.68
CA LYS A 193 22.44 9.48 3.55
C LYS A 193 23.90 9.64 3.95
N THR A 194 24.16 10.26 5.09
CA THR A 194 25.53 10.54 5.58
C THR A 194 26.09 9.38 6.41
N LYS A 195 25.25 8.41 6.78
CA LYS A 195 25.58 7.29 7.72
C LYS A 195 26.10 7.81 9.07
N LYS A 196 25.59 8.94 9.51
CA LYS A 196 25.93 9.56 10.80
C LYS A 196 24.72 9.51 11.74
N PRO A 197 24.91 9.23 13.03
CA PRO A 197 23.84 9.39 14.02
C PRO A 197 23.45 10.87 14.17
N ILE A 198 22.19 11.11 14.55
CA ILE A 198 21.60 12.47 14.62
C ILE A 198 22.53 13.45 15.35
N LEU A 199 23.00 13.10 16.55
CA LEU A 199 23.84 14.00 17.38
C LEU A 199 25.26 14.26 16.81
N LYS A 200 25.64 13.59 15.72
CA LYS A 200 26.91 13.76 15.03
C LYS A 200 26.79 14.53 13.71
N LEU A 201 25.58 14.92 13.32
CA LEU A 201 25.37 15.77 12.15
C LEU A 201 25.90 17.19 12.43
N THR A 202 26.58 17.77 11.45
CA THR A 202 27.20 19.07 11.51
C THR A 202 26.56 20.11 10.58
N ASN A 203 26.80 21.38 10.75
CA ASN A 203 26.33 22.42 9.83
C ASN A 203 26.74 22.13 8.38
N LYS A 204 27.94 21.56 8.18
CA LYS A 204 28.40 21.14 6.86
C LYS A 204 27.48 20.09 6.23
N ASP A 205 27.08 19.07 7.00
CA ASP A 205 26.18 18.02 6.51
C ASP A 205 24.83 18.60 6.04
N TYR A 206 24.29 19.58 6.76
CA TYR A 206 23.06 20.27 6.39
C TYR A 206 23.25 21.09 5.11
N ASN A 207 24.29 21.90 5.03
CA ASN A 207 24.56 22.80 3.89
C ASN A 207 24.78 22.01 2.59
N GLU A 208 25.55 20.92 2.65
CA GLU A 208 25.84 20.07 1.48
C GLU A 208 24.63 19.24 1.01
N ASN A 209 23.56 19.20 1.80
CA ASN A 209 22.39 18.37 1.52
C ASN A 209 21.08 19.17 1.42
N GLY A 210 21.15 20.48 1.15
CA GLY A 210 19.97 21.30 0.86
C GLY A 210 19.13 21.66 2.09
N LEU A 211 19.69 21.56 3.31
CA LEU A 211 18.99 21.84 4.57
C LEU A 211 19.48 23.12 5.26
N SER A 212 20.13 24.02 4.51
CA SER A 212 20.66 25.29 5.05
C SER A 212 19.59 26.18 5.67
N GLU A 213 18.36 26.10 5.16
CA GLU A 213 17.23 26.86 5.69
C GLU A 213 16.90 26.47 7.15
N LEU A 214 17.05 25.19 7.51
CA LEU A 214 16.89 24.75 8.90
C LEU A 214 17.95 25.37 9.82
N LEU A 215 19.16 25.57 9.33
CA LEU A 215 20.21 26.27 10.11
C LEU A 215 19.84 27.74 10.33
N ALA A 216 19.27 28.39 9.32
CA ALA A 216 18.79 29.76 9.45
C ALA A 216 17.64 29.88 10.46
N LEU A 217 16.71 28.94 10.46
CA LEU A 217 15.55 28.93 11.35
C LEU A 217 15.91 28.57 12.80
N TYR A 218 16.84 27.66 13.02
CA TYR A 218 17.16 27.11 14.36
C TYR A 218 18.56 27.49 14.87
N GLY A 219 19.34 28.23 14.09
CA GLY A 219 20.67 28.77 14.45
C GLY A 219 21.83 27.79 14.28
N SER A 220 21.62 26.49 14.41
CA SER A 220 22.70 25.50 14.22
C SER A 220 22.15 24.07 14.04
N ALA A 221 22.98 23.21 13.43
CA ALA A 221 22.69 21.77 13.36
C ALA A 221 22.52 21.16 14.76
N TYR A 222 23.29 21.59 15.74
CA TYR A 222 23.18 21.12 17.13
C TYR A 222 21.77 21.32 17.68
N ASN A 223 21.18 22.49 17.50
CA ASN A 223 19.84 22.78 17.99
C ASN A 223 18.78 21.89 17.34
N VAL A 224 18.83 21.71 16.01
CA VAL A 224 17.93 20.82 15.29
C VAL A 224 18.12 19.37 15.71
N ASN A 225 19.39 18.94 15.83
CA ASN A 225 19.73 17.58 16.26
C ASN A 225 19.15 17.25 17.64
N ILE A 226 19.31 18.15 18.62
CA ILE A 226 18.78 17.99 19.97
C ILE A 226 17.25 17.94 19.94
N LYS A 227 16.61 18.85 19.20
CA LYS A 227 15.14 18.84 19.06
C LYS A 227 14.65 17.50 18.55
N ILE A 228 15.20 17.01 17.43
CA ILE A 228 14.75 15.76 16.82
C ILE A 228 15.13 14.53 17.66
N PHE A 229 16.31 14.54 18.27
CA PHE A 229 16.71 13.47 19.18
C PHE A 229 15.74 13.34 20.37
N ASN A 230 15.40 14.46 21.01
CA ASN A 230 14.42 14.46 22.12
C ASN A 230 13.03 14.00 21.63
N ASP A 231 12.59 14.47 20.48
CA ASP A 231 11.32 14.08 19.88
C ASP A 231 11.27 12.55 19.62
N LEU A 232 12.33 11.98 19.08
CA LEU A 232 12.43 10.53 18.85
C LEU A 232 12.53 9.72 20.15
N GLN A 233 13.09 10.28 21.21
CA GLN A 233 13.08 9.63 22.54
C GLN A 233 11.67 9.47 23.11
N HIS A 234 10.72 10.31 22.72
CA HIS A 234 9.32 10.21 23.12
C HIS A 234 8.49 9.29 22.20
N THR A 235 9.13 8.53 21.35
CA THR A 235 8.46 7.48 20.55
C THR A 235 8.35 6.20 21.36
N ILE A 236 7.62 5.20 20.82
CA ILE A 236 7.42 3.89 21.45
C ILE A 236 8.72 3.15 21.77
N THR A 237 9.82 3.42 21.02
CA THR A 237 11.14 2.83 21.26
C THR A 237 11.91 3.50 22.39
N GLY A 238 11.48 4.68 22.83
CA GLY A 238 12.02 5.40 23.97
C GLY A 238 11.13 5.28 25.22
N TRP A 239 11.66 5.67 26.38
CA TRP A 239 10.90 5.77 27.60
C TRP A 239 9.99 6.99 27.53
N PRO A 240 8.66 6.89 27.78
CA PRO A 240 7.74 8.02 27.67
C PRO A 240 8.06 9.20 28.60
N GLY A 241 8.60 8.91 29.78
CA GLY A 241 9.01 9.90 30.77
C GLY A 241 10.49 9.85 31.10
N GLY A 242 11.33 9.36 30.14
CA GLY A 242 12.74 9.15 30.41
C GLY A 242 13.05 7.80 31.04
N LYS A 243 14.31 7.53 31.32
CA LYS A 243 14.75 6.30 31.97
C LYS A 243 14.30 6.31 33.45
N PRO A 244 13.68 5.23 33.95
CA PRO A 244 13.35 5.15 35.38
C PRO A 244 14.58 5.42 36.25
N ASN A 245 14.41 6.23 37.31
CA ASN A 245 15.46 6.63 38.24
C ASN A 245 16.64 7.39 37.59
N ALA A 246 16.45 7.99 36.39
CA ALA A 246 17.44 8.91 35.86
C ALA A 246 17.37 10.26 36.59
N ASP A 247 18.52 10.90 36.76
CA ASP A 247 18.57 12.30 37.19
C ASP A 247 18.08 13.20 36.05
N ASP A 248 16.87 13.71 36.16
CA ASP A 248 16.23 14.58 35.18
C ASP A 248 16.24 16.07 35.63
N THR A 249 17.07 16.43 36.60
CA THR A 249 17.15 17.78 37.16
C THR A 249 17.34 18.85 36.09
N TYR A 250 18.11 18.54 35.06
CA TYR A 250 18.37 19.43 33.92
C TYR A 250 17.51 19.16 32.68
N ARG A 251 16.54 18.22 32.80
CA ARG A 251 15.67 17.83 31.70
C ARG A 251 14.25 17.57 32.19
N PRO A 252 13.56 18.60 32.71
CA PRO A 252 12.25 18.47 33.31
C PRO A 252 11.17 17.94 32.36
N GLU A 253 11.38 18.07 31.03
CA GLU A 253 10.49 17.52 30.02
C GLU A 253 10.41 15.97 30.05
N ARG A 254 11.43 15.31 30.60
CA ARG A 254 11.46 13.85 30.74
C ARG A 254 10.64 13.33 31.93
N ALA A 255 10.38 14.17 32.90
CA ALA A 255 9.59 13.81 34.08
C ALA A 255 8.09 13.64 33.74
N LYS A 256 7.64 14.18 32.62
CA LYS A 256 6.26 14.02 32.15
C LYS A 256 6.14 12.81 31.23
N PRO A 257 5.28 11.81 31.56
CA PRO A 257 4.98 10.72 30.67
C PRO A 257 4.48 11.24 29.31
N PHE A 258 4.91 10.60 28.25
CA PHE A 258 4.45 10.89 26.88
C PHE A 258 3.68 9.68 26.34
N PRO A 259 2.47 9.39 26.86
CA PRO A 259 1.74 8.19 26.54
C PRO A 259 1.32 8.17 25.09
N LYS A 260 1.38 6.99 24.49
CA LYS A 260 0.92 6.72 23.12
C LYS A 260 -0.29 5.80 23.18
N ARG A 261 -1.14 5.87 22.17
CA ARG A 261 -2.12 4.82 21.87
C ARG A 261 -1.47 3.81 20.96
N VAL A 262 -1.49 2.55 21.37
CA VAL A 262 -0.82 1.44 20.70
C VAL A 262 -1.82 0.34 20.45
N VAL A 263 -1.85 -0.18 19.24
CA VAL A 263 -2.59 -1.40 18.90
C VAL A 263 -1.57 -2.50 18.61
N ILE A 264 -1.70 -3.63 19.28
CA ILE A 264 -0.96 -4.85 18.99
C ILE A 264 -1.90 -5.74 18.18
N PHE A 265 -1.53 -6.04 16.95
CA PHE A 265 -2.23 -7.01 16.13
C PHE A 265 -1.67 -8.40 16.44
N SER A 266 -2.57 -9.30 16.85
CA SER A 266 -2.28 -10.69 17.18
C SER A 266 -3.04 -11.56 16.16
N PRO A 267 -2.36 -12.23 15.21
CA PRO A 267 -3.00 -13.10 14.24
C PRO A 267 -3.91 -14.14 14.90
N HIS A 268 -3.47 -14.71 16.01
CA HIS A 268 -4.24 -15.66 16.83
C HIS A 268 -4.18 -15.24 18.30
N PRO A 269 -5.15 -15.68 19.14
CA PRO A 269 -5.10 -15.46 20.57
C PRO A 269 -3.94 -16.23 21.24
N ASP A 270 -2.77 -15.65 21.36
CA ASP A 270 -1.54 -16.04 22.04
C ASP A 270 -0.31 -15.34 21.45
N ASP A 271 -0.34 -14.94 20.18
CA ASP A 271 0.79 -14.30 19.52
C ASP A 271 1.21 -12.99 20.18
N ASP A 272 0.27 -12.25 20.77
CA ASP A 272 0.52 -11.06 21.57
C ASP A 272 1.41 -11.33 22.78
N VAL A 273 1.34 -12.53 23.35
CA VAL A 273 2.14 -12.95 24.51
C VAL A 273 3.40 -13.69 24.08
N ILE A 274 3.28 -14.66 23.16
CA ILE A 274 4.40 -15.50 22.73
C ILE A 274 5.43 -14.67 21.95
N SER A 275 4.97 -13.85 21.01
CA SER A 275 5.85 -13.07 20.14
C SER A 275 6.20 -11.70 20.69
N MET A 276 5.29 -11.06 21.43
CA MET A 276 5.40 -9.67 21.87
C MET A 276 5.16 -9.44 23.37
N GLY A 277 5.03 -10.47 24.20
CA GLY A 277 4.65 -10.34 25.60
C GLY A 277 5.56 -9.42 26.42
N GLY A 278 6.85 -9.44 26.16
CA GLY A 278 7.80 -8.51 26.78
C GLY A 278 7.54 -7.06 26.37
N THR A 279 7.24 -6.83 25.09
CA THR A 279 6.88 -5.50 24.55
C THR A 279 5.53 -5.03 25.10
N LEU A 280 4.50 -5.89 25.07
CA LEU A 280 3.18 -5.61 25.61
C LEU A 280 3.27 -5.16 27.07
N ARG A 281 3.92 -5.97 27.93
CA ARG A 281 4.11 -5.65 29.33
C ARG A 281 4.87 -4.33 29.53
N ARG A 282 5.89 -4.09 28.72
CA ARG A 282 6.69 -2.86 28.79
C ARG A 282 5.88 -1.62 28.45
N LEU A 283 5.08 -1.69 27.38
CA LEU A 283 4.21 -0.59 26.96
C LEU A 283 3.20 -0.22 28.08
N VAL A 284 2.59 -1.22 28.72
CA VAL A 284 1.65 -1.00 29.81
C VAL A 284 2.37 -0.39 31.04
N GLN A 285 3.53 -0.92 31.42
CA GLN A 285 4.34 -0.40 32.53
C GLN A 285 4.80 1.05 32.28
N GLN A 286 5.00 1.44 31.05
CA GLN A 286 5.35 2.80 30.66
C GLN A 286 4.15 3.75 30.59
N GLY A 287 2.95 3.29 30.89
CA GLY A 287 1.74 4.11 30.91
C GLY A 287 1.15 4.40 29.55
N HIS A 288 1.47 3.60 28.51
CA HIS A 288 0.83 3.71 27.22
C HIS A 288 -0.59 3.14 27.25
N GLU A 289 -1.46 3.69 26.42
CA GLU A 289 -2.80 3.14 26.17
C GLU A 289 -2.70 2.00 25.15
N VAL A 290 -2.70 0.76 25.65
CA VAL A 290 -2.49 -0.43 24.84
C VAL A 290 -3.81 -1.12 24.53
N HIS A 291 -4.03 -1.39 23.26
CA HIS A 291 -5.12 -2.21 22.72
C HIS A 291 -4.53 -3.47 22.10
N VAL A 292 -5.23 -4.60 22.23
CA VAL A 292 -4.87 -5.85 21.55
C VAL A 292 -6.01 -6.23 20.61
N ALA A 293 -5.70 -6.43 19.33
CA ALA A 293 -6.64 -6.83 18.30
C ALA A 293 -6.29 -8.25 17.81
N TYR A 294 -7.13 -9.22 18.16
CA TYR A 294 -7.02 -10.60 17.71
C TYR A 294 -7.71 -10.74 16.36
N GLU A 295 -6.93 -11.04 15.32
CA GLU A 295 -7.42 -11.04 13.95
C GLU A 295 -8.34 -12.23 13.67
N THR A 296 -7.96 -13.42 14.14
CA THR A 296 -8.75 -14.66 13.94
C THR A 296 -9.14 -15.29 15.27
N SER A 297 -10.10 -16.22 15.23
CA SER A 297 -10.54 -16.95 16.42
C SER A 297 -9.49 -17.91 16.99
N GLY A 298 -8.52 -18.37 16.18
CA GLY A 298 -7.53 -19.36 16.56
C GLY A 298 -8.11 -20.74 16.89
N ASN A 299 -9.35 -21.01 16.52
CA ASN A 299 -10.11 -22.22 16.87
C ASN A 299 -9.46 -23.51 16.38
N ILE A 300 -8.76 -23.48 15.24
CA ILE A 300 -8.11 -24.65 14.63
C ILE A 300 -6.99 -25.21 15.55
N ALA A 301 -6.38 -24.38 16.37
CA ALA A 301 -5.29 -24.78 17.27
C ALA A 301 -5.78 -25.49 18.54
N VAL A 302 -7.09 -25.57 18.79
CA VAL A 302 -7.65 -26.21 19.99
C VAL A 302 -7.93 -27.70 19.72
N GLY A 303 -7.35 -28.57 20.56
CA GLY A 303 -7.59 -30.01 20.50
C GLY A 303 -9.02 -30.40 20.91
N ASP A 304 -9.47 -31.54 20.42
CA ASP A 304 -10.82 -32.03 20.70
C ASP A 304 -10.99 -32.41 22.19
N GLU A 305 -9.91 -32.86 22.84
CA GLU A 305 -9.87 -33.13 24.28
C GLU A 305 -10.09 -31.89 25.14
N GLU A 306 -9.64 -30.74 24.68
CA GLU A 306 -9.92 -29.48 25.36
C GLU A 306 -11.41 -29.14 25.29
N VAL A 307 -12.04 -29.35 24.15
CA VAL A 307 -13.49 -29.16 24.00
C VAL A 307 -14.23 -30.08 24.99
N VAL A 308 -13.86 -31.37 25.06
CA VAL A 308 -14.45 -32.33 25.99
C VAL A 308 -14.24 -31.86 27.43
N ARG A 309 -13.05 -31.42 27.82
CA ARG A 309 -12.73 -30.93 29.15
C ARG A 309 -13.61 -29.73 29.56
N PHE A 310 -13.71 -28.74 28.72
CA PHE A 310 -14.56 -27.58 28.99
C PHE A 310 -16.05 -27.93 29.02
N MET A 311 -16.53 -28.83 28.14
CA MET A 311 -17.90 -29.29 28.16
C MET A 311 -18.22 -30.09 29.42
N HIS A 312 -17.29 -30.91 29.97
CA HIS A 312 -17.44 -31.57 31.24
C HIS A 312 -17.57 -30.57 32.39
N PHE A 313 -16.71 -29.48 32.38
CA PHE A 313 -16.79 -28.42 33.37
C PHE A 313 -18.15 -27.69 33.32
N ILE A 314 -18.62 -27.30 32.14
CA ILE A 314 -19.91 -26.63 31.96
C ILE A 314 -21.05 -27.52 32.46
N ASN A 315 -21.05 -28.82 32.11
CA ASN A 315 -22.08 -29.76 32.56
C ASN A 315 -22.06 -29.93 34.09
N GLY A 316 -20.89 -30.07 34.69
CA GLY A 316 -20.72 -30.14 36.15
C GLY A 316 -21.16 -28.85 36.86
N PHE A 317 -20.79 -27.69 36.31
CA PHE A 317 -21.21 -26.39 36.83
C PHE A 317 -22.73 -26.23 36.83
N ASN A 318 -23.40 -26.61 35.71
CA ASN A 318 -24.85 -26.56 35.62
C ASN A 318 -25.52 -27.49 36.65
N GLN A 319 -24.96 -28.68 36.88
CA GLN A 319 -25.48 -29.59 37.89
C GLN A 319 -25.39 -29.01 39.30
N LEU A 320 -24.40 -28.15 39.62
CA LEU A 320 -24.22 -27.57 40.93
C LEU A 320 -25.13 -26.36 41.20
N PHE A 321 -25.45 -25.59 40.15
CA PHE A 321 -26.07 -24.27 40.32
C PHE A 321 -27.43 -24.13 39.62
N ASP A 322 -27.85 -25.10 38.81
CA ASP A 322 -29.09 -25.02 38.08
C ASP A 322 -30.06 -26.13 38.53
N ASP A 323 -31.28 -25.74 38.82
CA ASP A 323 -32.39 -26.60 39.32
C ASP A 323 -32.99 -27.43 38.16
N ASN A 324 -32.18 -28.28 37.51
CA ASN A 324 -32.59 -29.33 36.55
C ASN A 324 -33.22 -28.88 35.22
N SER A 325 -33.22 -27.62 34.83
CA SER A 325 -34.05 -27.14 33.70
C SER A 325 -33.34 -26.98 32.36
N ASN A 326 -32.01 -27.13 32.28
CA ASN A 326 -31.34 -26.83 30.98
C ASN A 326 -31.08 -28.10 30.13
N GLU A 327 -32.18 -28.72 29.70
CA GLU A 327 -32.15 -29.86 28.75
C GLU A 327 -31.39 -29.56 27.47
N THR A 328 -31.40 -28.30 27.03
CA THR A 328 -30.67 -27.83 25.86
C THR A 328 -29.17 -28.07 25.99
N ILE A 329 -28.57 -27.71 27.13
CA ILE A 329 -27.13 -27.88 27.40
C ILE A 329 -26.79 -29.38 27.47
N LYS A 330 -27.61 -30.16 28.13
CA LYS A 330 -27.43 -31.64 28.22
C LYS A 330 -27.45 -32.28 26.84
N ASN A 331 -28.42 -31.90 26.00
CA ASN A 331 -28.57 -32.43 24.65
C ASN A 331 -27.36 -32.00 23.78
N LYS A 332 -26.94 -30.76 23.84
CA LYS A 332 -25.75 -30.29 23.11
C LYS A 332 -24.47 -30.99 23.57
N TYR A 333 -24.30 -31.18 24.85
CA TYR A 333 -23.19 -31.96 25.40
C TYR A 333 -23.15 -33.38 24.82
N ALA A 334 -24.30 -34.09 24.83
CA ALA A 334 -24.41 -35.44 24.31
C ALA A 334 -24.13 -35.50 22.79
N GLU A 335 -24.64 -34.53 22.04
CA GLU A 335 -24.40 -34.38 20.59
C GLU A 335 -22.93 -34.22 20.27
N ILE A 336 -22.28 -33.26 20.92
CA ILE A 336 -20.84 -32.94 20.71
C ILE A 336 -19.99 -34.15 21.10
N LYS A 337 -20.24 -34.76 22.25
CA LYS A 337 -19.52 -35.93 22.71
C LYS A 337 -19.64 -37.10 21.73
N LYS A 338 -20.86 -37.35 21.20
CA LYS A 338 -21.10 -38.40 20.19
C LYS A 338 -20.35 -38.10 18.89
N PHE A 339 -20.34 -36.83 18.43
CA PHE A 339 -19.64 -36.44 17.22
C PHE A 339 -18.13 -36.65 17.40
N LEU A 340 -17.54 -36.14 18.48
CA LEU A 340 -16.11 -36.26 18.73
C LEU A 340 -15.63 -37.68 18.89
N ALA A 341 -16.47 -38.57 19.49
CA ALA A 341 -16.16 -40.00 19.61
C ALA A 341 -16.20 -40.75 18.27
N ALA A 342 -16.93 -40.26 17.29
CA ALA A 342 -17.03 -40.83 15.96
C ALA A 342 -16.09 -40.18 14.92
N LYS A 343 -15.50 -39.06 15.24
CA LYS A 343 -14.67 -38.25 14.37
C LYS A 343 -13.39 -38.98 13.97
N LYS A 344 -13.10 -38.98 12.67
CA LYS A 344 -11.86 -39.54 12.09
C LYS A 344 -10.88 -38.44 11.75
N GLU A 345 -9.63 -38.82 11.58
CA GLU A 345 -8.58 -37.94 11.10
C GLU A 345 -8.99 -37.36 9.73
N GLY A 346 -8.96 -36.00 9.61
CA GLY A 346 -9.38 -35.27 8.42
C GLY A 346 -10.87 -34.85 8.40
N ASP A 347 -11.67 -35.29 9.34
CA ASP A 347 -13.07 -34.83 9.44
C ASP A 347 -13.12 -33.37 9.94
N MET A 348 -13.98 -32.58 9.31
CA MET A 348 -14.15 -31.16 9.70
C MET A 348 -15.02 -31.05 10.96
N ASP A 349 -14.65 -30.12 11.83
CA ASP A 349 -15.44 -29.78 13.01
C ASP A 349 -16.79 -29.17 12.64
N THR A 350 -17.79 -29.44 13.46
CA THR A 350 -19.08 -28.77 13.34
C THR A 350 -18.93 -27.28 13.77
N ARG A 351 -19.85 -26.43 13.31
CA ARG A 351 -19.89 -25.02 13.68
C ARG A 351 -19.90 -24.81 15.21
N ASP A 352 -20.64 -25.69 15.95
CA ASP A 352 -20.71 -25.61 17.40
C ASP A 352 -19.34 -25.89 18.05
N ILE A 353 -18.63 -26.91 17.54
CA ILE A 353 -17.27 -27.24 18.02
C ILE A 353 -16.29 -26.10 17.72
N LEU A 354 -16.29 -25.55 16.50
CA LEU A 354 -15.45 -24.40 16.13
C LEU A 354 -15.77 -23.19 17.02
N THR A 355 -17.04 -22.95 17.35
CA THR A 355 -17.44 -21.87 18.24
C THR A 355 -16.93 -22.09 19.66
N ILE A 356 -17.02 -23.31 20.20
CA ILE A 356 -16.49 -23.65 21.53
C ILE A 356 -14.97 -23.48 21.55
N LYS A 357 -14.27 -23.99 20.56
CA LYS A 357 -12.83 -23.80 20.40
C LYS A 357 -12.44 -22.31 20.39
N GLY A 358 -13.18 -21.48 19.64
CA GLY A 358 -13.01 -20.04 19.63
C GLY A 358 -13.27 -19.39 20.99
N LEU A 359 -14.29 -19.84 21.75
CA LEU A 359 -14.55 -19.33 23.11
C LEU A 359 -13.43 -19.67 24.09
N ILE A 360 -12.81 -20.85 23.98
CA ILE A 360 -11.65 -21.25 24.78
C ILE A 360 -10.51 -20.26 24.53
N ARG A 361 -10.17 -20.05 23.26
CA ARG A 361 -9.09 -19.10 22.88
C ARG A 361 -9.36 -17.66 23.34
N ARG A 362 -10.61 -17.20 23.23
CA ARG A 362 -11.00 -15.88 23.77
C ARG A 362 -10.84 -15.79 25.28
N GLY A 363 -11.12 -16.87 26.02
CA GLY A 363 -10.89 -16.95 27.46
C GLY A 363 -9.41 -16.79 27.81
N GLU A 364 -8.54 -17.50 27.12
CA GLU A 364 -7.08 -17.41 27.26
C GLU A 364 -6.57 -16.00 26.96
N ALA A 365 -6.98 -15.40 25.83
CA ALA A 365 -6.63 -14.04 25.43
C ALA A 365 -7.03 -12.99 26.47
N ARG A 366 -8.25 -13.07 27.00
CA ARG A 366 -8.73 -12.18 28.05
C ARG A 366 -7.92 -12.33 29.34
N THR A 367 -7.56 -13.55 29.70
CA THR A 367 -6.72 -13.82 30.87
C THR A 367 -5.33 -13.23 30.69
N ALA A 368 -4.73 -13.40 29.51
CA ALA A 368 -3.43 -12.83 29.17
C ALA A 368 -3.43 -11.29 29.22
N CYS A 369 -4.46 -10.65 28.65
CA CYS A 369 -4.66 -9.22 28.73
C CYS A 369 -4.81 -8.72 30.17
N THR A 370 -5.63 -9.39 30.98
CA THR A 370 -5.84 -9.05 32.40
C THR A 370 -4.54 -9.18 33.18
N PHE A 371 -3.77 -10.26 32.98
CA PHE A 371 -2.47 -10.46 33.60
C PHE A 371 -1.49 -9.33 33.27
N ASN A 372 -1.51 -8.84 32.04
CA ASN A 372 -0.68 -7.73 31.60
C ASN A 372 -1.28 -6.35 31.91
N GLN A 373 -2.38 -6.28 32.67
CA GLN A 373 -3.07 -5.05 33.06
C GLN A 373 -3.66 -4.27 31.86
N VAL A 374 -3.98 -4.96 30.78
CA VAL A 374 -4.77 -4.42 29.66
C VAL A 374 -6.25 -4.58 30.01
N PRO A 375 -7.04 -3.51 30.08
CA PRO A 375 -8.48 -3.61 30.33
C PRO A 375 -9.19 -4.44 29.27
N LEU A 376 -10.19 -5.24 29.66
CA LEU A 376 -10.95 -6.06 28.71
C LEU A 376 -11.67 -5.26 27.62
N SER A 377 -12.00 -3.99 27.90
CA SER A 377 -12.56 -3.06 26.91
C SER A 377 -11.58 -2.70 25.76
N ARG A 378 -10.29 -3.03 25.95
CA ARG A 378 -9.25 -2.83 24.95
C ARG A 378 -8.80 -4.14 24.29
N CYS A 379 -9.51 -5.23 24.51
CA CYS A 379 -9.34 -6.51 23.79
C CYS A 379 -10.37 -6.58 22.67
N HIS A 380 -9.91 -6.60 21.43
CA HIS A 380 -10.75 -6.59 20.25
C HIS A 380 -10.64 -7.93 19.54
N PHE A 381 -11.78 -8.60 19.29
CA PHE A 381 -11.85 -9.85 18.55
C PHE A 381 -12.48 -9.55 17.18
N LEU A 382 -11.69 -9.61 16.13
CA LEU A 382 -12.10 -9.21 14.78
C LEU A 382 -12.77 -10.35 14.02
N ASP A 383 -12.51 -11.60 14.42
CA ASP A 383 -13.08 -12.82 13.82
C ASP A 383 -13.02 -12.84 12.29
N LEU A 384 -11.89 -12.41 11.73
CA LEU A 384 -11.69 -12.42 10.30
C LEU A 384 -11.76 -13.87 9.78
N PRO A 385 -12.39 -14.13 8.62
CA PRO A 385 -12.67 -15.47 8.09
C PRO A 385 -11.42 -16.19 7.54
N PHE A 386 -10.27 -15.96 8.17
CA PHE A 386 -9.01 -16.59 7.83
C PHE A 386 -8.98 -17.98 8.51
N TYR A 387 -8.74 -19.04 7.76
CA TYR A 387 -8.64 -20.44 8.20
C TYR A 387 -9.95 -21.15 8.60
N GLU A 388 -11.11 -20.54 8.62
CA GLU A 388 -12.35 -21.21 9.06
C GLU A 388 -12.77 -22.40 8.18
N THR A 389 -12.32 -22.44 6.93
CA THR A 389 -12.72 -23.46 5.95
C THR A 389 -11.56 -24.34 5.47
N GLY A 390 -10.34 -24.13 5.97
CA GLY A 390 -9.15 -24.77 5.40
C GLY A 390 -8.85 -24.33 3.95
N LYS A 391 -9.64 -23.43 3.40
CA LYS A 391 -9.45 -22.79 2.09
C LYS A 391 -9.29 -21.30 2.31
N ILE A 392 -8.25 -20.72 1.73
CA ILE A 392 -8.05 -19.27 1.72
C ILE A 392 -9.00 -18.69 0.67
N GLU A 393 -10.16 -18.22 1.09
CA GLU A 393 -10.99 -17.37 0.24
C GLU A 393 -10.44 -15.94 0.30
N LYS A 394 -9.88 -15.48 -0.81
CA LYS A 394 -9.40 -14.10 -0.96
C LYS A 394 -10.57 -13.18 -1.32
N ASN A 395 -11.48 -12.98 -0.39
CA ASN A 395 -12.50 -11.96 -0.54
C ASN A 395 -11.93 -10.62 -0.06
N PRO A 396 -12.16 -9.51 -0.80
CA PRO A 396 -11.76 -8.19 -0.33
C PRO A 396 -12.43 -7.90 1.01
N ILE A 397 -11.67 -7.41 1.96
CA ILE A 397 -12.21 -6.86 3.21
C ILE A 397 -12.92 -5.57 2.83
N SER A 398 -14.25 -5.56 2.99
CA SER A 398 -15.08 -4.37 2.73
C SER A 398 -14.94 -3.32 3.82
#